data_df6c6c780d9326e3f91f2785570822ed
#
_entry.id   df6c6c780d9326e3f91f2785570822ed
#
_cell.length_a   1.000
_cell.length_b   1.000
_cell.length_c   1.000
_cell.angle_alpha   90.00
_cell.angle_beta   90.00
_cell.angle_gamma   90.00
#
_symmetry.space_group_name_H-M   'P 1'
#
loop_
_entity.id
_entity.type
_entity.pdbx_description
1 polymer ?
#
loop_
_entity_poly.entity_id
_entity_poly.type
_entity_poly.pdbx_seq_one_letter_code
_entity_poly.pdbx_strand_id
1 'polypeptide(L)'
;MPAAVRLFSGLLLFLLSWVSLSVSAQETMASLKDGYYFVKNARTAENALYIGRPRIPRQLPGAAFNKDPMRACWTFNTALPFPNVFEDDALFYLFKVTRISDDGLYTFQNVGSERFLACTEREGASLPTIPFVFDDAFFYVERDAADRNYVNLVSFKLLDRPNNAVSASEHNNGVVMASTADWGARWLLIPVDDRHVRR
;
A
#
# COMPACT_ATOMS: atom_id res chain seq x y z
N MET A 1 36.43 28.30 32.66
CA MET A 1 35.72 27.02 32.51
C MET A 1 36.44 26.16 31.49
N PRO A 2 36.83 24.95 31.83
CA PRO A 2 37.69 24.13 30.96
C PRO A 2 36.93 23.68 29.70
N ALA A 3 37.64 23.69 28.57
CA ALA A 3 37.14 23.37 27.22
C ALA A 3 36.46 21.99 27.12
N ALA A 4 36.81 21.07 28.00
CA ALA A 4 36.26 19.72 28.08
C ALA A 4 34.74 19.68 28.35
N VAL A 5 34.18 20.62 29.12
CA VAL A 5 32.75 20.66 29.45
C VAL A 5 31.91 21.04 28.21
N ARG A 6 32.44 21.84 27.30
CA ARG A 6 31.72 22.24 26.07
C ARG A 6 31.66 21.12 25.04
N LEU A 7 32.69 20.27 24.96
CA LEU A 7 32.70 19.11 24.07
C LEU A 7 31.70 18.04 24.49
N PHE A 8 31.55 17.80 25.79
CA PHE A 8 30.60 16.82 26.33
C PHE A 8 29.14 17.24 26.08
N SER A 9 28.82 18.54 26.24
CA SER A 9 27.47 19.04 25.98
C SER A 9 27.06 18.94 24.51
N GLY A 10 27.99 19.19 23.57
CA GLY A 10 27.73 19.07 22.14
C GLY A 10 27.48 17.60 21.71
N LEU A 11 28.26 16.67 22.26
CA LEU A 11 28.12 15.24 21.97
C LEU A 11 26.80 14.67 22.51
N LEU A 12 26.39 15.09 23.70
CA LEU A 12 25.15 14.64 24.34
C LEU A 12 23.92 15.15 23.57
N LEU A 13 23.93 16.39 23.09
CA LEU A 13 22.85 16.96 22.26
C LEU A 13 22.75 16.26 20.92
N PHE A 14 23.89 15.88 20.32
CA PHE A 14 23.91 15.15 19.06
C PHE A 14 23.35 13.73 19.20
N LEU A 15 23.71 13.02 20.27
CA LEU A 15 23.16 11.69 20.58
C LEU A 15 21.66 11.74 20.88
N LEU A 16 21.19 12.76 21.63
CA LEU A 16 19.77 12.93 21.90
C LEU A 16 18.95 13.24 20.63
N SER A 17 19.51 13.99 19.69
CA SER A 17 18.85 14.25 18.41
C SER A 17 18.71 13.00 17.54
N TRP A 18 19.70 12.11 17.56
CA TRP A 18 19.62 10.82 16.83
C TRP A 18 18.59 9.85 17.44
N VAL A 19 18.52 9.80 18.76
CA VAL A 19 17.54 8.98 19.47
C VAL A 19 16.12 9.49 19.21
N SER A 20 15.90 10.80 19.20
CA SER A 20 14.60 11.40 18.91
C SER A 20 14.14 11.15 17.48
N LEU A 21 15.04 11.18 16.49
CA LEU A 21 14.75 10.86 15.09
C LEU A 21 14.38 9.39 14.90
N SER A 22 15.06 8.47 15.56
CA SER A 22 14.77 7.03 15.45
C SER A 22 13.45 6.65 16.12
N VAL A 23 13.09 7.27 17.23
CA VAL A 23 11.80 7.06 17.90
C VAL A 23 10.64 7.58 17.05
N SER A 24 10.80 8.77 16.44
CA SER A 24 9.79 9.35 15.56
C SER A 24 9.52 8.50 14.31
N ALA A 25 10.55 7.92 13.70
CA ALA A 25 10.40 7.05 12.55
C ALA A 25 9.68 5.73 12.90
N GLN A 26 9.92 5.20 14.08
CA GLN A 26 9.31 3.95 14.53
C GLN A 26 7.83 4.09 14.89
N GLU A 27 7.35 5.28 15.25
CA GLU A 27 5.94 5.56 15.52
C GLU A 27 5.07 5.67 14.26
N THR A 28 5.67 5.91 13.09
CA THR A 28 4.93 6.05 11.83
C THR A 28 4.67 4.70 11.15
N MET A 29 5.54 3.70 11.36
CA MET A 29 5.37 2.40 10.74
C MET A 29 4.24 1.59 11.38
N ALA A 30 3.35 1.06 10.53
CA ALA A 30 2.31 0.15 10.98
C ALA A 30 2.87 -1.28 10.97
N SER A 31 2.83 -1.95 12.14
CA SER A 31 3.16 -3.37 12.20
C SER A 31 1.95 -4.19 11.77
N LEU A 32 2.01 -4.78 10.58
CA LEU A 32 1.04 -5.76 10.11
C LEU A 32 1.51 -7.17 10.43
N LYS A 33 0.57 -8.06 10.72
CA LYS A 33 0.83 -9.51 10.74
C LYS A 33 0.78 -10.05 9.31
N ASP A 34 1.57 -11.07 9.03
CA ASP A 34 1.42 -11.86 7.81
C ASP A 34 0.00 -12.45 7.77
N GLY A 35 -0.63 -12.42 6.61
CA GLY A 35 -2.01 -12.90 6.48
C GLY A 35 -2.73 -12.35 5.27
N TYR A 36 -4.05 -12.50 5.29
CA TYR A 36 -4.91 -12.07 4.20
C TYR A 36 -5.70 -10.83 4.59
N TYR A 37 -5.80 -9.90 3.62
CA TYR A 37 -6.43 -8.59 3.83
C TYR A 37 -7.25 -8.18 2.61
N PHE A 38 -8.40 -7.55 2.86
CA PHE A 38 -8.99 -6.64 1.90
C PHE A 38 -8.40 -5.24 2.08
N VAL A 39 -8.16 -4.54 0.98
CA VAL A 39 -7.53 -3.21 0.97
C VAL A 39 -8.56 -2.19 0.48
N LYS A 40 -9.16 -1.43 1.40
CA LYS A 40 -10.25 -0.49 1.14
C LYS A 40 -9.73 0.94 1.08
N ASN A 41 -10.17 1.72 0.09
CA ASN A 41 -9.75 3.11 -0.05
C ASN A 41 -10.61 4.06 0.78
N ALA A 42 -10.00 5.07 1.40
CA ALA A 42 -10.70 6.05 2.23
C ALA A 42 -11.51 7.07 1.42
N ARG A 43 -11.03 7.47 0.24
CA ARG A 43 -11.70 8.46 -0.63
C ARG A 43 -13.08 7.99 -1.06
N THR A 44 -13.17 6.72 -1.37
CA THR A 44 -14.40 6.08 -1.79
C THR A 44 -14.71 5.00 -0.76
N ALA A 45 -15.51 5.35 0.26
CA ALA A 45 -15.79 4.47 1.42
C ALA A 45 -16.23 3.04 1.04
N GLU A 46 -16.46 2.77 -0.23
CA GLU A 46 -16.93 1.50 -0.76
C GLU A 46 -15.99 0.85 -1.77
N ASN A 47 -14.91 1.54 -2.22
CA ASN A 47 -14.01 0.98 -3.23
C ASN A 47 -12.84 0.22 -2.58
N ALA A 48 -12.63 -1.01 -3.05
CA ALA A 48 -11.51 -1.85 -2.66
C ALA A 48 -10.52 -2.04 -3.82
N LEU A 49 -9.26 -2.25 -3.47
CA LEU A 49 -8.20 -2.59 -4.41
C LEU A 49 -8.50 -3.95 -5.07
N TYR A 50 -8.32 -4.02 -6.37
CA TYR A 50 -8.67 -5.16 -7.20
C TYR A 50 -7.60 -5.42 -8.27
N ILE A 51 -7.28 -6.69 -8.49
CA ILE A 51 -6.40 -7.12 -9.60
C ILE A 51 -7.09 -8.26 -10.33
N GLY A 52 -7.68 -7.97 -11.49
CA GLY A 52 -8.38 -8.97 -12.27
C GLY A 52 -9.03 -8.40 -13.51
N ARG A 53 -9.82 -9.20 -14.20
CA ARG A 53 -10.64 -8.73 -15.31
C ARG A 53 -11.86 -7.99 -14.75
N PRO A 54 -12.03 -6.69 -14.99
CA PRO A 54 -13.25 -6.02 -14.61
C PRO A 54 -14.43 -6.65 -15.37
N ARG A 55 -15.47 -7.08 -14.64
CA ARG A 55 -16.70 -7.63 -15.25
C ARG A 55 -17.53 -6.60 -16.01
N ILE A 56 -17.18 -5.31 -15.95
CA ILE A 56 -17.93 -4.24 -16.61
C ILE A 56 -17.13 -3.68 -17.81
N PRO A 57 -17.19 -4.33 -18.99
CA PRO A 57 -16.41 -3.92 -20.15
C PRO A 57 -16.89 -2.61 -20.80
N ARG A 58 -18.09 -2.09 -20.43
CA ARG A 58 -18.78 -1.03 -21.20
C ARG A 58 -18.74 0.36 -20.61
N GLN A 59 -18.19 0.58 -19.42
CA GLN A 59 -18.28 1.88 -18.73
C GLN A 59 -16.95 2.56 -18.38
N LEU A 60 -15.82 2.01 -18.77
CA LEU A 60 -14.54 2.68 -18.58
C LEU A 60 -14.17 3.42 -19.87
N PRO A 61 -14.43 4.75 -19.96
CA PRO A 61 -14.07 5.49 -21.14
C PRO A 61 -12.54 5.59 -21.25
N GLY A 62 -12.00 5.14 -22.36
CA GLY A 62 -10.64 5.46 -22.78
C GLY A 62 -9.48 4.75 -22.06
N ALA A 63 -9.74 3.94 -21.07
CA ALA A 63 -8.72 3.03 -20.62
C ALA A 63 -8.46 2.08 -21.79
N ALA A 64 -7.31 2.23 -22.43
CA ALA A 64 -6.79 1.20 -23.28
C ALA A 64 -6.77 -0.05 -22.40
N PHE A 65 -7.81 -0.87 -22.50
CA PHE A 65 -7.84 -2.22 -21.95
C PHE A 65 -6.64 -2.90 -22.58
N ASN A 66 -5.53 -2.74 -21.93
CA ASN A 66 -4.29 -3.36 -22.32
C ASN A 66 -4.63 -4.84 -22.52
N LYS A 67 -4.06 -5.42 -23.53
CA LYS A 67 -4.28 -6.81 -23.94
C LYS A 67 -4.20 -7.84 -22.79
N ASP A 68 -3.76 -7.41 -21.62
CA ASP A 68 -3.72 -8.18 -20.38
C ASP A 68 -4.32 -7.37 -19.21
N PRO A 69 -5.62 -7.53 -18.92
CA PRO A 69 -6.30 -6.82 -17.83
C PRO A 69 -5.78 -7.17 -16.44
N MET A 70 -4.98 -8.25 -16.30
CA MET A 70 -4.29 -8.61 -15.06
C MET A 70 -3.06 -7.75 -14.78
N ARG A 71 -2.64 -6.89 -15.71
CA ARG A 71 -1.41 -6.09 -15.57
C ARG A 71 -1.59 -4.76 -14.86
N ALA A 72 -2.79 -4.37 -14.51
CA ALA A 72 -3.06 -3.11 -13.83
C ALA A 72 -3.90 -3.31 -12.56
N CYS A 73 -3.72 -2.39 -11.61
CA CYS A 73 -4.51 -2.33 -10.39
C CYS A 73 -5.70 -1.38 -10.60
N TRP A 74 -6.83 -1.73 -9.97
CA TRP A 74 -8.08 -0.99 -10.02
C TRP A 74 -8.68 -0.84 -8.64
N THR A 75 -9.59 0.10 -8.48
CA THR A 75 -10.50 0.15 -7.33
C THR A 75 -11.94 -0.02 -7.81
N PHE A 76 -12.70 -0.88 -7.14
CA PHE A 76 -14.11 -1.07 -7.45
C PHE A 76 -14.94 -1.00 -6.18
N ASN A 77 -16.17 -0.48 -6.34
CA ASN A 77 -17.17 -0.50 -5.29
C ASN A 77 -17.56 -1.96 -4.99
N THR A 78 -17.43 -2.35 -3.72
CA THR A 78 -17.83 -3.66 -3.23
C THR A 78 -18.14 -3.60 -1.75
N ALA A 79 -19.17 -4.32 -1.33
CA ALA A 79 -19.52 -4.46 0.08
C ALA A 79 -18.49 -5.38 0.77
N LEU A 80 -17.67 -4.82 1.64
CA LEU A 80 -16.69 -5.56 2.43
C LEU A 80 -17.09 -5.62 3.91
N PRO A 81 -16.76 -6.71 4.61
CA PRO A 81 -16.16 -7.94 4.09
C PRO A 81 -17.13 -8.75 3.24
N PHE A 82 -16.63 -9.51 2.31
CA PHE A 82 -17.47 -10.45 1.56
C PHE A 82 -18.03 -11.51 2.50
N PRO A 83 -19.33 -11.85 2.40
CA PRO A 83 -19.94 -12.91 3.21
C PRO A 83 -19.31 -14.28 2.91
N ASN A 84 -18.80 -14.46 1.70
CA ASN A 84 -18.07 -15.64 1.27
C ASN A 84 -16.87 -15.24 0.42
N VAL A 85 -15.64 -15.50 0.90
CA VAL A 85 -14.39 -15.20 0.18
C VAL A 85 -14.16 -16.09 -1.04
N PHE A 86 -14.98 -17.12 -1.24
CA PHE A 86 -14.91 -18.03 -2.40
C PHE A 86 -15.91 -17.66 -3.51
N GLU A 87 -16.65 -16.56 -3.37
CA GLU A 87 -17.37 -16.02 -4.51
C GLU A 87 -16.39 -15.67 -5.63
N ASP A 88 -16.79 -15.91 -6.88
CA ASP A 88 -15.93 -15.88 -8.07
C ASP A 88 -15.02 -14.65 -8.20
N ASP A 89 -15.41 -13.51 -7.61
CA ASP A 89 -14.62 -12.26 -7.67
C ASP A 89 -13.92 -11.90 -6.36
N ALA A 90 -14.29 -12.49 -5.22
CA ALA A 90 -13.77 -12.11 -3.93
C ALA A 90 -12.24 -12.28 -3.83
N LEU A 91 -11.69 -13.33 -4.44
CA LEU A 91 -10.26 -13.61 -4.47
C LEU A 91 -9.46 -12.52 -5.19
N PHE A 92 -10.06 -11.81 -6.16
CA PHE A 92 -9.42 -10.70 -6.86
C PHE A 92 -9.37 -9.40 -6.03
N TYR A 93 -10.10 -9.32 -4.92
CA TYR A 93 -10.02 -8.26 -3.93
C TYR A 93 -9.14 -8.64 -2.73
N LEU A 94 -8.78 -9.91 -2.59
CA LEU A 94 -8.04 -10.44 -1.46
C LEU A 94 -6.54 -10.39 -1.73
N PHE A 95 -5.78 -9.87 -0.77
CA PHE A 95 -4.33 -9.79 -0.83
C PHE A 95 -3.70 -10.60 0.29
N LYS A 96 -2.72 -11.43 -0.07
CA LYS A 96 -1.78 -12.01 0.88
C LYS A 96 -0.70 -10.96 1.15
N VAL A 97 -0.63 -10.49 2.37
CA VAL A 97 0.40 -9.56 2.84
C VAL A 97 1.48 -10.35 3.53
N THR A 98 2.71 -10.19 3.10
CA THR A 98 3.86 -10.88 3.66
C THR A 98 4.92 -9.86 4.05
N ARG A 99 5.38 -9.94 5.30
CA ARG A 99 6.47 -9.13 5.81
C ARG A 99 7.80 -9.64 5.26
N ILE A 100 8.62 -8.74 4.75
CA ILE A 100 9.91 -9.06 4.13
C ILE A 100 11.08 -8.77 5.08
N SER A 101 10.94 -7.73 5.90
CA SER A 101 12.00 -7.30 6.81
C SER A 101 11.43 -6.73 8.11
N ASP A 102 12.28 -6.64 9.13
CA ASP A 102 11.90 -6.17 10.46
C ASP A 102 11.65 -4.66 10.52
N ASP A 103 12.10 -3.91 9.55
CA ASP A 103 11.86 -2.47 9.39
C ASP A 103 10.50 -2.12 8.78
N GLY A 104 9.59 -3.10 8.60
CA GLY A 104 8.22 -2.87 8.18
C GLY A 104 8.02 -2.84 6.66
N LEU A 105 8.84 -3.57 5.93
CA LEU A 105 8.72 -3.77 4.48
C LEU A 105 7.84 -4.97 4.18
N TYR A 106 6.87 -4.80 3.24
CA TYR A 106 5.86 -5.80 2.90
C TYR A 106 5.71 -5.98 1.40
N THR A 107 5.21 -7.16 1.00
CA THR A 107 4.65 -7.41 -0.34
C THR A 107 3.14 -7.63 -0.24
N PHE A 108 2.43 -7.28 -1.33
CA PHE A 108 0.99 -7.45 -1.48
C PHE A 108 0.71 -8.33 -2.71
N GLN A 109 0.49 -9.61 -2.49
CA GLN A 109 0.14 -10.57 -3.55
C GLN A 109 -1.37 -10.73 -3.62
N ASN A 110 -1.97 -10.45 -4.75
CA ASN A 110 -3.37 -10.71 -4.98
C ASN A 110 -3.64 -12.23 -5.10
N VAL A 111 -4.63 -12.74 -4.38
CA VAL A 111 -4.87 -14.18 -4.28
C VAL A 111 -5.47 -14.73 -5.58
N GLY A 112 -6.38 -14.01 -6.22
CA GLY A 112 -7.07 -14.47 -7.43
C GLY A 112 -6.21 -14.45 -8.69
N SER A 113 -5.29 -13.48 -8.81
CA SER A 113 -4.40 -13.33 -9.96
C SER A 113 -3.00 -13.88 -9.73
N GLU A 114 -2.64 -14.19 -8.47
CA GLU A 114 -1.28 -14.57 -8.02
C GLU A 114 -0.19 -13.52 -8.32
N ARG A 115 -0.59 -12.30 -8.69
CA ARG A 115 0.32 -11.22 -9.04
C ARG A 115 0.54 -10.26 -7.88
N PHE A 116 1.70 -9.63 -7.86
CA PHE A 116 2.08 -8.65 -6.84
C PHE A 116 1.71 -7.24 -7.30
N LEU A 117 1.23 -6.42 -6.36
CA LEU A 117 1.18 -4.97 -6.50
C LEU A 117 2.61 -4.46 -6.74
N ALA A 118 2.79 -3.56 -7.70
CA ALA A 118 4.08 -2.95 -7.96
C ALA A 118 3.96 -1.45 -8.20
N CYS A 119 5.02 -0.70 -7.87
CA CYS A 119 5.10 0.72 -8.16
C CYS A 119 5.49 0.98 -9.62
N THR A 120 5.34 2.23 -10.06
CA THR A 120 5.82 2.72 -11.36
C THR A 120 6.41 4.12 -11.20
N GLU A 121 7.49 4.39 -11.89
CA GLU A 121 8.11 5.73 -11.94
C GLU A 121 7.36 6.68 -12.89
N ARG A 122 6.46 6.14 -13.71
CA ARG A 122 5.71 6.93 -14.69
C ARG A 122 4.54 7.63 -14.01
N GLU A 123 4.62 8.95 -13.93
CA GLU A 123 3.59 9.80 -13.34
C GLU A 123 2.22 9.61 -14.02
N GLY A 124 1.16 9.51 -13.20
CA GLY A 124 -0.22 9.32 -13.66
C GLY A 124 -0.53 7.99 -14.34
N ALA A 125 0.47 7.10 -14.49
CA ALA A 125 0.21 5.77 -15.02
C ALA A 125 -0.42 4.86 -13.97
N SER A 126 -1.33 3.99 -14.40
CA SER A 126 -1.88 2.93 -13.55
C SER A 126 -0.77 2.02 -13.02
N LEU A 127 -0.85 1.67 -11.75
CA LEU A 127 0.10 0.76 -11.13
C LEU A 127 0.10 -0.59 -11.85
N PRO A 128 1.28 -1.09 -12.22
CA PRO A 128 1.40 -2.42 -12.80
C PRO A 128 1.24 -3.50 -11.74
N THR A 129 1.04 -4.72 -12.20
CA THR A 129 1.21 -5.93 -11.41
C THR A 129 2.28 -6.80 -12.02
N ILE A 130 3.05 -7.48 -11.20
CA ILE A 130 4.18 -8.31 -11.64
C ILE A 130 4.03 -9.75 -11.13
N PRO A 131 4.48 -10.76 -11.90
CA PRO A 131 4.33 -12.17 -11.52
C PRO A 131 5.36 -12.63 -10.46
N PHE A 132 6.45 -11.90 -10.30
CA PHE A 132 7.53 -12.23 -9.37
C PHE A 132 7.86 -11.02 -8.49
N VAL A 133 8.49 -11.27 -7.34
CA VAL A 133 8.89 -10.22 -6.39
C VAL A 133 10.20 -9.57 -6.84
N PHE A 134 10.17 -8.26 -7.02
CA PHE A 134 11.31 -7.38 -7.24
C PHE A 134 11.15 -6.13 -6.37
N ASP A 135 12.13 -5.24 -6.35
CA ASP A 135 12.12 -4.00 -5.56
C ASP A 135 10.88 -3.13 -5.82
N ASP A 136 10.29 -3.22 -7.03
CA ASP A 136 9.04 -2.54 -7.38
C ASP A 136 7.82 -3.02 -6.58
N ALA A 137 7.88 -4.23 -5.99
CA ALA A 137 6.80 -4.84 -5.21
C ALA A 137 6.94 -4.64 -3.71
N PHE A 138 7.94 -3.89 -3.24
CA PHE A 138 8.16 -3.63 -1.83
C PHE A 138 7.54 -2.32 -1.40
N PHE A 139 6.76 -2.37 -0.32
CA PHE A 139 6.07 -1.22 0.26
C PHE A 139 6.28 -1.17 1.76
N TYR A 140 6.60 0.01 2.27
CA TYR A 140 6.41 0.33 3.67
C TYR A 140 4.93 0.57 3.92
N VAL A 141 4.47 0.14 5.08
CA VAL A 141 3.11 0.43 5.55
C VAL A 141 3.22 1.46 6.67
N GLU A 142 2.87 2.69 6.36
CA GLU A 142 2.95 3.81 7.29
C GLU A 142 1.56 4.19 7.78
N ARG A 143 1.45 4.58 9.06
CA ARG A 143 0.20 5.14 9.58
C ARG A 143 -0.03 6.51 8.95
N ASP A 144 -1.26 6.77 8.51
CA ASP A 144 -1.61 8.09 8.01
C ASP A 144 -1.48 9.14 9.13
N ALA A 145 -0.85 10.27 8.83
CA ALA A 145 -0.57 11.32 9.80
C ALA A 145 -1.84 12.03 10.31
N ALA A 146 -2.88 12.10 9.47
CA ALA A 146 -4.13 12.79 9.79
C ALA A 146 -5.17 11.87 10.44
N ASP A 147 -5.18 10.56 10.07
CA ASP A 147 -6.11 9.58 10.65
C ASP A 147 -5.43 8.21 10.80
N ARG A 148 -5.07 7.86 12.02
CA ARG A 148 -4.35 6.62 12.37
C ARG A 148 -5.14 5.33 12.10
N ASN A 149 -6.42 5.39 11.73
CA ASN A 149 -7.18 4.24 11.27
C ASN A 149 -6.78 3.80 9.86
N TYR A 150 -6.16 4.70 9.10
CA TYR A 150 -5.68 4.45 7.76
C TYR A 150 -4.16 4.28 7.71
N VAL A 151 -3.71 3.70 6.62
CA VAL A 151 -2.28 3.56 6.29
C VAL A 151 -2.01 4.07 4.89
N ASN A 152 -0.77 4.47 4.65
CA ASN A 152 -0.21 4.72 3.34
C ASN A 152 0.66 3.52 2.94
N LEU A 153 0.56 3.09 1.68
CA LEU A 153 1.44 2.09 1.10
C LEU A 153 2.54 2.82 0.33
N VAL A 154 3.69 2.99 0.96
CA VAL A 154 4.81 3.81 0.45
C VAL A 154 5.81 2.90 -0.26
N SER A 155 6.10 3.18 -1.53
CA SER A 155 7.03 2.38 -2.32
C SER A 155 8.45 2.50 -1.79
N PHE A 156 9.10 1.36 -1.53
CA PHE A 156 10.53 1.29 -1.20
C PHE A 156 11.41 1.91 -2.29
N LYS A 157 11.11 1.61 -3.55
CA LYS A 157 11.89 2.10 -4.70
C LYS A 157 11.78 3.62 -4.91
N LEU A 158 10.67 4.23 -4.48
CA LEU A 158 10.36 5.64 -4.75
C LEU A 158 10.43 6.51 -3.49
N LEU A 159 11.11 6.10 -2.44
CA LEU A 159 11.17 6.82 -1.15
C LEU A 159 11.57 8.30 -1.30
N ASP A 160 12.52 8.58 -2.19
CA ASP A 160 13.04 9.93 -2.43
C ASP A 160 12.17 10.76 -3.40
N ARG A 161 11.02 10.23 -3.83
CA ARG A 161 10.11 10.91 -4.76
C ARG A 161 8.92 11.50 -4.02
N PRO A 162 8.38 12.64 -4.47
CA PRO A 162 7.19 13.25 -3.85
C PRO A 162 5.92 12.39 -4.05
N ASN A 163 5.86 11.63 -5.15
CA ASN A 163 4.74 10.75 -5.49
C ASN A 163 5.16 9.29 -5.26
N ASN A 164 5.28 8.90 -3.99
CA ASN A 164 5.80 7.60 -3.57
C ASN A 164 4.77 6.66 -2.94
N ALA A 165 3.52 7.09 -2.81
CA ALA A 165 2.44 6.30 -2.21
C ALA A 165 1.43 5.80 -3.23
N VAL A 166 0.89 4.60 -2.97
CA VAL A 166 -0.22 4.01 -3.74
C VAL A 166 -1.49 4.81 -3.47
N SER A 167 -2.15 5.30 -4.51
CA SER A 167 -3.36 6.13 -4.40
C SER A 167 -4.44 5.71 -5.39
N ALA A 168 -5.70 5.78 -4.97
CA ALA A 168 -6.84 5.68 -5.87
C ALA A 168 -6.98 6.98 -6.69
N SER A 169 -7.11 6.86 -8.00
CA SER A 169 -7.28 7.99 -8.90
C SER A 169 -8.64 8.67 -8.69
N GLU A 170 -8.66 10.01 -8.79
CA GLU A 170 -9.91 10.78 -8.71
C GLU A 170 -10.78 10.66 -9.98
N HIS A 171 -10.15 10.42 -11.11
CA HIS A 171 -10.80 10.55 -12.41
C HIS A 171 -11.29 9.23 -13.00
N ASN A 172 -10.83 8.13 -12.46
CA ASN A 172 -11.18 6.78 -12.92
C ASN A 172 -10.98 5.77 -11.77
N ASN A 173 -11.30 4.53 -12.03
CA ASN A 173 -11.08 3.46 -11.06
C ASN A 173 -9.63 2.94 -11.02
N GLY A 174 -8.69 3.65 -11.62
CA GLY A 174 -7.27 3.28 -11.64
C GLY A 174 -6.59 3.54 -10.31
N VAL A 175 -5.45 2.90 -10.13
CA VAL A 175 -4.57 3.11 -9.00
C VAL A 175 -3.25 3.67 -9.53
N VAL A 176 -2.75 4.73 -8.94
CA VAL A 176 -1.58 5.49 -9.39
C VAL A 176 -0.61 5.72 -8.23
N MET A 177 0.59 6.22 -8.52
CA MET A 177 1.47 6.77 -7.49
C MET A 177 1.12 8.24 -7.24
N ALA A 178 1.02 8.64 -5.96
CA ALA A 178 0.76 10.00 -5.52
C ALA A 178 1.51 10.30 -4.21
N SER A 179 1.40 11.54 -3.73
CA SER A 179 1.91 11.91 -2.40
C SER A 179 1.12 11.22 -1.29
N THR A 180 1.79 10.92 -0.16
CA THR A 180 1.12 10.45 1.07
C THR A 180 0.08 11.44 1.60
N ALA A 181 0.20 12.73 1.26
CA ALA A 181 -0.80 13.76 1.60
C ALA A 181 -2.08 13.67 0.76
N ASP A 182 -2.09 12.91 -0.34
CA ASP A 182 -3.27 12.70 -1.17
C ASP A 182 -4.34 11.91 -0.41
N TRP A 183 -5.59 12.37 -0.47
CA TRP A 183 -6.70 11.67 0.18
C TRP A 183 -6.88 10.25 -0.34
N GLY A 184 -6.62 10.01 -1.62
CA GLY A 184 -6.69 8.69 -2.25
C GLY A 184 -5.56 7.75 -1.83
N ALA A 185 -4.49 8.24 -1.19
CA ALA A 185 -3.40 7.40 -0.69
C ALA A 185 -3.71 6.73 0.65
N ARG A 186 -4.88 6.96 1.24
CA ARG A 186 -5.32 6.40 2.51
C ARG A 186 -6.04 5.08 2.32
N TRP A 187 -5.54 4.03 2.97
CA TRP A 187 -6.06 2.68 2.85
C TRP A 187 -6.41 2.09 4.22
N LEU A 188 -7.52 1.40 4.29
CA LEU A 188 -7.91 0.57 5.42
C LEU A 188 -7.63 -0.89 5.08
N LEU A 189 -6.80 -1.54 5.89
CA LEU A 189 -6.49 -2.96 5.76
C LEU A 189 -7.42 -3.76 6.67
N ILE A 190 -8.30 -4.54 6.07
CA ILE A 190 -9.31 -5.35 6.77
C ILE A 190 -8.81 -6.80 6.81
N PRO A 191 -8.37 -7.32 7.98
CA PRO A 191 -7.85 -8.67 8.06
C PRO A 191 -8.94 -9.71 7.81
N VAL A 192 -8.56 -10.81 7.16
CA VAL A 192 -9.39 -11.97 6.90
C VAL A 192 -8.81 -13.18 7.62
N ASP A 193 -9.64 -13.94 8.31
CA ASP A 193 -9.19 -15.14 9.01
C ASP A 193 -8.73 -16.20 7.99
N ASP A 194 -7.50 -16.70 8.17
CA ASP A 194 -6.87 -17.72 7.31
C ASP A 194 -7.76 -18.95 7.11
N ARG A 195 -8.58 -19.30 8.11
CA ARG A 195 -9.52 -20.43 8.03
C ARG A 195 -10.57 -20.25 6.94
N HIS A 196 -10.87 -19.02 6.57
CA HIS A 196 -11.83 -18.70 5.50
C HIS A 196 -11.17 -18.71 4.10
N VAL A 197 -9.84 -18.79 4.00
CA VAL A 197 -9.11 -18.74 2.73
C VAL A 197 -8.53 -20.10 2.34
N ARG A 198 -8.33 -20.99 3.31
CA ARG A 198 -7.81 -22.34 3.05
C ARG A 198 -8.98 -23.29 2.73
N ARG A 199 -9.03 -23.77 1.52
CA ARG A 199 -9.77 -24.98 1.13
C ARG A 199 -8.82 -26.11 0.86
#